data_664528e15a8ac25ed332167e7f9dd596
#
_entry.id   664528e15a8ac25ed332167e7f9dd596
#
_cell.length_a   1.000
_cell.length_b   1.000
_cell.length_c   1.000
_cell.angle_alpha   90.00
_cell.angle_beta   90.00
_cell.angle_gamma   90.00
#
_symmetry.space_group_name_H-M   'P 1'
#
loop_
_entity.id
_entity.type
_entity.pdbx_description
1 polymer ?
#
loop_
_entity_poly.entity_id
_entity_poly.type
_entity_poly.pdbx_seq_one_letter_code
_entity_poly.pdbx_strand_id
1 'polypeptide(L)'
;RRTISICGPPILPSSIILETARTDLTPNEGITAGSMSITIGGQTLRWVASALKMQLLEIASERLSVNFKDLSISEGYIFNKGKKTEFSLTDFFDRLDLTKKIVDDANPKTFKDRRKSFRDINRIDLESCLFGAPFIHDLKFDGMVYGAPVHPPSTYSRLVDLDLEMLKCRPGVIKVVKNGSFVGIIASTFYHAKNAASWARNNGKWESNIKDPVNHLKILKNLDTKPETVIESRDVNKNSGTWFEIIASRPFIYHASIGPATAIAKAEKDKITIFTHSQGVFQLRQAIAKVLNTAEEKICVIHKPSSGCYGHNGADDVA
;
A
#
# COMPACT_ATOMS: atom_id res chain seq x y z
N ARG A 1 -0.64 -3.54 -13.27
CA ARG A 1 -0.83 -2.41 -14.20
C ARG A 1 -1.44 -1.29 -13.40
N ARG A 2 -0.66 -0.25 -13.11
CA ARG A 2 -1.26 1.03 -12.74
C ARG A 2 -1.95 1.51 -14.00
N THR A 3 -3.27 1.58 -13.99
CA THR A 3 -4.03 2.06 -15.15
C THR A 3 -3.82 3.56 -15.23
N ILE A 4 -3.23 4.04 -16.31
CA ILE A 4 -3.10 5.46 -16.61
C ILE A 4 -4.21 5.78 -17.60
N SER A 5 -5.21 6.52 -17.16
CA SER A 5 -6.21 7.11 -18.07
C SER A 5 -5.74 8.49 -18.50
N ILE A 6 -5.77 8.75 -19.80
CA ILE A 6 -5.37 10.02 -20.39
C ILE A 6 -6.62 10.67 -20.98
N CYS A 7 -6.97 11.85 -20.50
CA CYS A 7 -8.12 12.62 -20.98
C CYS A 7 -7.64 13.71 -21.93
N GLY A 8 -7.67 13.44 -23.25
CA GLY A 8 -7.44 14.45 -24.30
C GLY A 8 -6.05 15.11 -24.36
N PRO A 9 -5.71 15.75 -25.45
CA PRO A 9 -4.52 16.59 -25.57
C PRO A 9 -4.76 18.03 -25.05
N PRO A 10 -3.71 18.72 -24.56
CA PRO A 10 -2.36 18.21 -24.35
C PRO A 10 -2.31 17.27 -23.14
N ILE A 11 -1.46 16.23 -23.18
CA ILE A 11 -1.26 15.36 -22.02
C ILE A 11 -0.47 16.13 -20.96
N LEU A 12 -1.20 16.77 -20.09
CA LEU A 12 -0.64 17.42 -18.90
C LEU A 12 -0.57 16.40 -17.75
N PRO A 13 0.35 16.55 -16.82
CA PRO A 13 0.38 15.70 -15.60
C PRO A 13 -0.96 15.66 -14.87
N SER A 14 -1.72 16.76 -14.89
CA SER A 14 -3.07 16.86 -14.30
C SER A 14 -4.14 16.02 -15.02
N SER A 15 -3.90 15.62 -16.27
CA SER A 15 -4.81 14.75 -17.04
C SER A 15 -4.49 13.25 -16.88
N ILE A 16 -3.49 12.90 -16.08
CA ILE A 16 -3.10 11.52 -15.80
C ILE A 16 -3.76 11.06 -14.50
N ILE A 17 -4.63 10.06 -14.59
CA ILE A 17 -5.21 9.41 -13.43
C ILE A 17 -4.37 8.18 -13.09
N LEU A 18 -3.86 8.15 -11.86
CA LEU A 18 -3.11 7.02 -11.33
C LEU A 18 -4.02 6.16 -10.46
N GLU A 19 -4.40 4.99 -10.95
CA GLU A 19 -5.07 3.99 -10.13
C GLU A 19 -4.07 3.35 -9.16
N THR A 20 -4.44 3.36 -7.87
CA THR A 20 -3.67 2.68 -6.83
C THR A 20 -3.87 1.17 -6.90
N ALA A 21 -3.13 0.41 -6.09
CA ALA A 21 -3.22 -1.04 -6.07
C ALA A 21 -4.64 -1.52 -5.74
N ARG A 22 -5.17 -2.37 -6.60
CA ARG A 22 -6.45 -3.06 -6.42
C ARG A 22 -6.45 -4.39 -7.15
N THR A 23 -6.98 -5.41 -6.51
CA THR A 23 -6.82 -6.80 -6.97
C THR A 23 -7.65 -7.18 -8.18
N ASP A 24 -8.62 -6.37 -8.57
CA ASP A 24 -9.48 -6.58 -9.74
C ASP A 24 -9.01 -5.83 -10.99
N LEU A 25 -8.09 -4.87 -10.86
CA LEU A 25 -7.69 -4.00 -11.97
C LEU A 25 -6.18 -3.94 -12.20
N THR A 26 -5.38 -3.91 -11.13
CA THR A 26 -3.92 -3.76 -11.23
C THR A 26 -3.22 -5.11 -11.16
N PRO A 27 -2.04 -5.28 -11.76
CA PRO A 27 -1.25 -6.50 -11.58
C PRO A 27 -0.74 -6.63 -10.16
N ASN A 28 -0.41 -7.86 -9.79
CA ASN A 28 0.32 -8.14 -8.56
C ASN A 28 1.78 -7.72 -8.71
N GLU A 29 2.15 -6.59 -8.13
CA GLU A 29 3.54 -6.09 -8.09
C GLU A 29 4.26 -6.49 -6.78
N GLY A 30 3.66 -7.40 -5.99
CA GLY A 30 4.17 -7.77 -4.67
C GLY A 30 3.82 -6.74 -3.60
N ILE A 31 4.56 -6.80 -2.49
CA ILE A 31 4.40 -5.87 -1.37
C ILE A 31 5.21 -4.59 -1.61
N THR A 32 4.62 -3.45 -1.29
CA THR A 32 5.33 -2.16 -1.31
C THR A 32 6.23 -2.04 -0.08
N ALA A 33 7.51 -2.32 -0.24
CA ALA A 33 8.48 -2.37 0.85
C ALA A 33 9.85 -1.85 0.41
N GLY A 34 10.78 -1.66 1.35
CA GLY A 34 12.18 -1.33 1.08
C GLY A 34 12.39 0.05 0.44
N SER A 35 11.41 0.95 0.51
CA SER A 35 11.45 2.28 -0.14
C SER A 35 11.69 2.24 -1.66
N MET A 36 11.26 1.16 -2.33
CA MET A 36 11.56 0.88 -3.73
C MET A 36 10.52 1.41 -4.73
N SER A 37 9.55 2.18 -4.30
CA SER A 37 8.48 2.69 -5.18
C SER A 37 9.00 3.51 -6.37
N ILE A 38 10.09 4.27 -6.19
CA ILE A 38 10.73 5.04 -7.28
C ILE A 38 11.68 4.15 -8.09
N THR A 39 12.52 3.37 -7.42
CA THR A 39 13.58 2.58 -8.08
C THR A 39 13.02 1.43 -8.89
N ILE A 40 11.97 0.76 -8.42
CA ILE A 40 11.32 -0.34 -9.13
C ILE A 40 10.07 0.14 -9.86
N GLY A 41 9.04 0.57 -9.12
CA GLY A 41 7.76 0.96 -9.72
C GLY A 41 7.88 2.14 -10.69
N GLY A 42 8.62 3.19 -10.29
CA GLY A 42 8.87 4.35 -11.14
C GLY A 42 9.68 4.01 -12.38
N GLN A 43 10.69 3.16 -12.26
CA GLN A 43 11.47 2.72 -13.41
C GLN A 43 10.63 1.86 -14.36
N THR A 44 9.83 0.92 -13.84
CA THR A 44 8.90 0.12 -14.65
C THR A 44 7.93 0.99 -15.43
N LEU A 45 7.33 2.00 -14.80
CA LEU A 45 6.43 2.95 -15.49
C LEU A 45 7.13 3.71 -16.62
N ARG A 46 8.41 4.05 -16.43
CA ARG A 46 9.20 4.72 -17.48
C ARG A 46 9.45 3.82 -18.69
N TRP A 47 9.75 2.54 -18.46
CA TRP A 47 9.90 1.55 -19.52
C TRP A 47 8.59 1.35 -20.27
N VAL A 48 7.47 1.19 -19.57
CA VAL A 48 6.15 1.04 -20.17
C VAL A 48 5.79 2.27 -21.01
N ALA A 49 5.99 3.48 -20.47
CA ALA A 49 5.70 4.71 -21.18
C ALA A 49 6.58 4.87 -22.45
N SER A 50 7.85 4.44 -22.39
CA SER A 50 8.74 4.46 -23.56
C SER A 50 8.27 3.47 -24.63
N ALA A 51 7.90 2.25 -24.24
CA ALA A 51 7.38 1.26 -25.18
C ALA A 51 6.07 1.70 -25.83
N LEU A 52 5.14 2.27 -25.06
CA LEU A 52 3.90 2.85 -25.61
C LEU A 52 4.17 4.00 -26.58
N LYS A 53 5.13 4.87 -26.25
CA LYS A 53 5.56 5.93 -27.16
C LYS A 53 6.06 5.37 -28.49
N MET A 54 6.86 4.31 -28.47
CA MET A 54 7.35 3.67 -29.67
C MET A 54 6.20 3.12 -30.52
N GLN A 55 5.28 2.36 -29.93
CA GLN A 55 4.10 1.85 -30.65
C GLN A 55 3.29 2.98 -31.30
N LEU A 56 3.04 4.06 -30.55
CA LEU A 56 2.29 5.21 -31.08
C LEU A 56 2.98 5.85 -32.26
N LEU A 57 4.31 5.98 -32.24
CA LEU A 57 5.07 6.54 -33.36
C LEU A 57 5.14 5.56 -34.55
N GLU A 58 5.19 4.24 -34.33
CA GLU A 58 5.10 3.22 -35.39
C GLU A 58 3.75 3.32 -36.12
N ILE A 59 2.65 3.30 -35.36
CA ILE A 59 1.29 3.43 -35.92
C ILE A 59 1.12 4.76 -36.66
N ALA A 60 1.66 5.86 -36.11
CA ALA A 60 1.62 7.15 -36.75
C ALA A 60 2.48 7.21 -38.05
N SER A 61 3.64 6.56 -38.07
CA SER A 61 4.51 6.41 -39.22
C SER A 61 3.78 5.72 -40.38
N GLU A 62 3.10 4.63 -40.10
CA GLU A 62 2.29 3.90 -41.08
C GLU A 62 1.14 4.76 -41.64
N ARG A 63 0.38 5.41 -40.75
CA ARG A 63 -0.78 6.23 -41.12
C ARG A 63 -0.41 7.46 -41.92
N LEU A 64 0.71 8.10 -41.60
CA LEU A 64 1.21 9.31 -42.28
C LEU A 64 2.10 8.99 -43.50
N SER A 65 2.47 7.71 -43.70
CA SER A 65 3.43 7.26 -44.70
C SER A 65 4.75 8.03 -44.66
N VAL A 66 5.28 8.26 -43.44
CA VAL A 66 6.53 8.97 -43.18
C VAL A 66 7.50 8.12 -42.35
N ASN A 67 8.78 8.47 -42.43
CA ASN A 67 9.77 7.72 -41.65
C ASN A 67 9.58 7.92 -40.15
N PHE A 68 9.58 6.81 -39.38
CA PHE A 68 9.48 6.81 -37.95
C PHE A 68 10.47 7.77 -37.24
N LYS A 69 11.70 7.88 -37.77
CA LYS A 69 12.74 8.75 -37.22
C LYS A 69 12.44 10.24 -37.34
N ASP A 70 11.56 10.61 -38.25
CA ASP A 70 11.14 11.98 -38.46
C ASP A 70 10.01 12.41 -37.51
N LEU A 71 9.44 11.45 -36.79
CA LEU A 71 8.31 11.67 -35.89
C LEU A 71 8.77 11.92 -34.47
N SER A 72 8.06 12.80 -33.80
CA SER A 72 8.20 13.06 -32.36
C SER A 72 6.86 13.36 -31.71
N ILE A 73 6.81 13.27 -30.38
CA ILE A 73 5.62 13.58 -29.58
C ILE A 73 5.92 14.79 -28.71
N SER A 74 5.09 15.80 -28.78
CA SER A 74 5.12 16.96 -27.90
C SER A 74 3.70 17.40 -27.58
N GLU A 75 3.43 17.72 -26.30
CA GLU A 75 2.15 18.25 -25.81
C GLU A 75 0.91 17.46 -26.27
N GLY A 76 1.06 16.13 -26.37
CA GLY A 76 -0.03 15.24 -26.78
C GLY A 76 -0.30 15.18 -28.28
N TYR A 77 0.55 15.78 -29.11
CA TYR A 77 0.43 15.74 -30.57
C TYR A 77 1.63 15.05 -31.22
N ILE A 78 1.39 14.54 -32.43
CA ILE A 78 2.45 14.01 -33.29
C ILE A 78 3.07 15.20 -34.11
N PHE A 79 4.39 15.22 -34.18
CA PHE A 79 5.18 16.14 -34.97
C PHE A 79 5.96 15.37 -36.02
N ASN A 80 6.01 15.88 -37.26
CA ASN A 80 6.86 15.38 -38.33
C ASN A 80 7.91 16.44 -38.67
N LYS A 81 9.20 16.10 -38.55
CA LYS A 81 10.34 17.02 -38.76
C LYS A 81 10.16 18.33 -37.99
N GLY A 82 9.68 18.26 -36.77
CA GLY A 82 9.46 19.42 -35.90
C GLY A 82 8.20 20.24 -36.22
N LYS A 83 7.41 19.89 -37.22
CA LYS A 83 6.13 20.53 -37.55
C LYS A 83 4.98 19.73 -36.91
N LYS A 84 4.08 20.41 -36.21
CA LYS A 84 2.87 19.81 -35.65
C LYS A 84 1.99 19.25 -36.75
N THR A 85 1.55 18.02 -36.65
CA THR A 85 0.54 17.41 -37.50
C THR A 85 -0.88 17.66 -36.94
N GLU A 86 -1.89 17.28 -37.69
CA GLU A 86 -3.29 17.31 -37.27
C GLU A 86 -3.61 16.24 -36.19
N PHE A 87 -2.77 15.23 -36.04
CA PHE A 87 -3.02 14.07 -35.20
C PHE A 87 -2.57 14.29 -33.75
N SER A 88 -3.47 13.97 -32.85
CA SER A 88 -3.19 13.82 -31.42
C SER A 88 -2.82 12.37 -31.07
N LEU A 89 -2.28 12.14 -29.90
CA LEU A 89 -2.00 10.78 -29.41
C LEU A 89 -3.25 9.93 -29.26
N THR A 90 -4.38 10.56 -28.91
CA THR A 90 -5.66 9.85 -28.72
C THR A 90 -6.21 9.25 -30.01
N ASP A 91 -5.84 9.78 -31.19
CA ASP A 91 -6.26 9.27 -32.48
C ASP A 91 -5.69 7.89 -32.85
N PHE A 92 -4.77 7.40 -32.01
CA PHE A 92 -4.08 6.13 -32.21
C PHE A 92 -4.32 5.11 -31.09
N PHE A 93 -5.02 5.47 -30.02
CA PHE A 93 -5.17 4.62 -28.85
C PHE A 93 -5.88 3.29 -29.15
N ASP A 94 -6.86 3.30 -30.05
CA ASP A 94 -7.61 2.08 -30.42
C ASP A 94 -6.76 1.02 -31.15
N ARG A 95 -5.58 1.43 -31.64
CA ARG A 95 -4.65 0.55 -32.34
C ARG A 95 -3.50 0.03 -31.46
N LEU A 96 -3.43 0.48 -30.21
CA LEU A 96 -2.39 0.02 -29.29
C LEU A 96 -2.61 -1.44 -28.88
N ASP A 97 -1.58 -2.24 -29.05
CA ASP A 97 -1.53 -3.58 -28.47
C ASP A 97 -0.93 -3.52 -27.08
N LEU A 98 -1.80 -3.51 -26.07
CA LEU A 98 -1.40 -3.49 -24.67
C LEU A 98 -0.91 -4.85 -24.14
N THR A 99 -1.00 -5.92 -24.95
CA THR A 99 -0.51 -7.26 -24.61
C THR A 99 0.92 -7.47 -25.08
N LYS A 100 1.43 -6.61 -25.98
CA LYS A 100 2.78 -6.67 -26.53
C LYS A 100 3.80 -6.55 -25.38
N LYS A 101 4.74 -7.48 -25.36
CA LYS A 101 5.86 -7.40 -24.41
C LYS A 101 6.67 -6.13 -24.65
N ILE A 102 7.14 -5.53 -23.55
CA ILE A 102 8.10 -4.43 -23.63
C ILE A 102 9.36 -4.99 -24.26
N VAL A 103 9.76 -4.45 -25.40
CA VAL A 103 11.01 -4.84 -26.09
C VAL A 103 12.19 -4.09 -25.50
N ASP A 104 13.37 -4.71 -25.54
CA ASP A 104 14.62 -4.16 -25.02
C ASP A 104 15.03 -2.83 -25.67
N ASP A 105 14.49 -2.52 -26.87
CA ASP A 105 14.72 -1.28 -27.60
C ASP A 105 13.94 -0.06 -27.07
N ALA A 106 13.04 -0.26 -26.11
CA ALA A 106 12.35 0.85 -25.47
C ALA A 106 13.33 1.61 -24.56
N ASN A 107 13.83 2.76 -25.00
CA ASN A 107 14.77 3.59 -24.28
C ASN A 107 14.07 4.72 -23.52
N PRO A 108 13.91 4.63 -22.19
CA PRO A 108 13.39 5.73 -21.39
C PRO A 108 14.31 6.95 -21.48
N LYS A 109 13.72 8.15 -21.48
CA LYS A 109 14.49 9.40 -21.46
C LYS A 109 15.61 9.36 -20.44
N THR A 110 16.80 9.79 -20.82
CA THR A 110 17.95 9.91 -19.91
C THR A 110 17.69 11.00 -18.85
N PHE A 111 18.52 11.07 -17.83
CA PHE A 111 18.40 12.11 -16.80
C PHE A 111 18.51 13.53 -17.42
N LYS A 112 19.37 13.70 -18.43
CA LYS A 112 19.56 14.97 -19.13
C LYS A 112 18.32 15.42 -19.90
N ASP A 113 17.54 14.48 -20.43
CA ASP A 113 16.36 14.71 -21.24
C ASP A 113 15.07 14.83 -20.41
N ARG A 114 15.18 14.71 -19.09
CA ARG A 114 14.04 14.86 -18.19
C ARG A 114 13.68 16.33 -18.04
N ARG A 115 12.39 16.60 -17.92
CA ARG A 115 11.92 17.94 -17.57
C ARG A 115 12.51 18.32 -16.21
N LYS A 116 13.23 19.44 -16.15
CA LYS A 116 13.95 19.90 -14.94
C LYS A 116 13.04 20.49 -13.87
N SER A 117 11.79 20.80 -14.19
CA SER A 117 10.87 21.44 -13.25
C SER A 117 9.54 20.69 -13.21
N PHE A 118 9.13 20.31 -12.01
CA PHE A 118 7.80 19.76 -11.71
C PHE A 118 6.90 20.81 -11.04
N ARG A 119 7.19 22.10 -11.22
CA ARG A 119 6.42 23.19 -10.59
C ARG A 119 4.97 23.24 -11.05
N ASP A 120 4.70 22.73 -12.25
CA ASP A 120 3.36 22.67 -12.85
C ASP A 120 2.59 21.38 -12.49
N ILE A 121 3.19 20.49 -11.70
CA ILE A 121 2.47 19.32 -11.18
C ILE A 121 1.78 19.76 -9.91
N ASN A 122 0.46 19.72 -9.92
CA ASN A 122 -0.31 19.90 -8.69
C ASN A 122 0.19 18.89 -7.66
N ARG A 123 0.62 19.38 -6.53
CA ARG A 123 0.86 18.54 -5.36
C ARG A 123 -0.46 17.85 -5.00
N ILE A 124 -0.39 16.82 -4.14
CA ILE A 124 -1.61 16.33 -3.48
C ILE A 124 -2.38 17.58 -3.06
N ASP A 125 -3.58 17.69 -3.60
CA ASP A 125 -4.39 18.87 -3.44
C ASP A 125 -4.60 19.14 -1.95
N LEU A 126 -3.95 20.18 -1.46
CA LEU A 126 -4.02 20.55 -0.05
C LEU A 126 -5.46 20.87 0.37
N GLU A 127 -6.23 21.41 -0.55
CA GLU A 127 -7.64 21.71 -0.33
C GLU A 127 -8.44 20.43 -0.10
N SER A 128 -8.25 19.40 -0.92
CA SER A 128 -8.89 18.10 -0.74
C SER A 128 -8.43 17.42 0.55
N CYS A 129 -7.18 17.55 0.94
CA CYS A 129 -6.68 17.04 2.22
C CYS A 129 -7.27 17.75 3.44
N LEU A 130 -7.56 19.06 3.33
CA LEU A 130 -8.14 19.85 4.42
C LEU A 130 -9.67 19.72 4.50
N PHE A 131 -10.35 19.56 3.36
CA PHE A 131 -11.79 19.68 3.25
C PHE A 131 -12.50 18.42 2.75
N GLY A 132 -11.84 17.27 2.66
CA GLY A 132 -12.52 16.04 2.32
C GLY A 132 -11.81 15.10 1.35
N ALA A 133 -10.48 14.99 1.40
CA ALA A 133 -9.83 13.87 0.74
C ALA A 133 -10.40 12.56 1.31
N PRO A 134 -10.75 11.61 0.47
CA PRO A 134 -11.33 10.35 0.92
C PRO A 134 -10.25 9.44 1.51
N PHE A 135 -9.72 9.79 2.67
CA PHE A 135 -8.96 8.85 3.47
C PHE A 135 -9.87 7.71 3.93
N ILE A 136 -9.31 6.55 4.14
CA ILE A 136 -10.09 5.38 4.55
C ILE A 136 -10.95 5.64 5.78
N HIS A 137 -10.46 6.47 6.72
CA HIS A 137 -11.18 6.82 7.95
C HIS A 137 -12.41 7.71 7.72
N ASP A 138 -12.47 8.39 6.56
CA ASP A 138 -13.53 9.34 6.22
C ASP A 138 -14.61 8.71 5.32
N LEU A 139 -14.36 7.52 4.80
CA LEU A 139 -15.32 6.81 3.96
C LEU A 139 -16.57 6.45 4.77
N LYS A 140 -17.73 6.74 4.20
CA LYS A 140 -19.04 6.41 4.76
C LYS A 140 -19.86 5.66 3.73
N PHE A 141 -20.58 4.66 4.19
CA PHE A 141 -21.50 3.87 3.38
C PHE A 141 -22.84 3.74 4.12
N ASP A 142 -23.92 3.67 3.37
CA ASP A 142 -25.24 3.48 3.95
C ASP A 142 -25.31 2.15 4.70
N GLY A 143 -25.88 2.17 5.89
CA GLY A 143 -25.97 1.00 6.77
C GLY A 143 -24.65 0.55 7.38
N MET A 144 -23.59 1.37 7.32
CA MET A 144 -22.28 1.06 7.89
C MET A 144 -22.38 0.83 9.40
N VAL A 145 -21.74 -0.24 9.86
CA VAL A 145 -21.52 -0.54 11.28
C VAL A 145 -20.01 -0.51 11.59
N TYR A 146 -19.66 -0.40 12.85
CA TYR A 146 -18.27 -0.21 13.28
C TYR A 146 -17.77 -1.40 14.06
N GLY A 147 -16.64 -1.94 13.64
CA GLY A 147 -15.95 -3.04 14.30
C GLY A 147 -14.80 -2.54 15.17
N ALA A 148 -14.59 -3.17 16.31
CA ALA A 148 -13.40 -3.00 17.13
C ALA A 148 -12.94 -4.35 17.71
N PRO A 149 -11.67 -4.75 17.49
CA PRO A 149 -11.10 -5.89 18.19
C PRO A 149 -10.79 -5.52 19.63
N VAL A 150 -10.90 -6.49 20.51
CA VAL A 150 -10.48 -6.37 21.92
C VAL A 150 -8.99 -6.73 22.00
N HIS A 151 -8.15 -5.73 22.14
CA HIS A 151 -6.72 -5.94 22.32
C HIS A 151 -6.40 -6.44 23.73
N PRO A 152 -5.55 -7.46 23.89
CA PRO A 152 -5.12 -7.92 25.20
C PRO A 152 -4.30 -6.84 25.92
N PRO A 153 -4.17 -6.92 27.26
CA PRO A 153 -3.31 -6.01 28.03
C PRO A 153 -1.84 -6.05 27.60
N SER A 154 -1.34 -7.22 27.22
CA SER A 154 -0.02 -7.40 26.64
C SER A 154 -0.08 -8.36 25.46
N THR A 155 0.90 -8.29 24.56
CA THR A 155 1.00 -9.13 23.34
C THR A 155 0.97 -10.63 23.66
N TYR A 156 1.42 -11.02 24.86
CA TYR A 156 1.48 -12.40 25.28
C TYR A 156 0.30 -12.84 26.14
N SER A 157 -0.70 -11.98 26.30
CA SER A 157 -1.88 -12.30 27.12
C SER A 157 -2.91 -13.08 26.32
N ARG A 158 -3.47 -14.10 26.94
CA ARG A 158 -4.55 -14.94 26.46
C ARG A 158 -5.82 -14.66 27.24
N LEU A 159 -6.95 -14.53 26.55
CA LEU A 159 -8.25 -14.40 27.23
C LEU A 159 -8.67 -15.76 27.80
N VAL A 160 -8.90 -15.79 29.08
CA VAL A 160 -9.41 -16.97 29.81
C VAL A 160 -10.91 -16.90 29.93
N ASP A 161 -11.41 -15.75 30.41
CA ASP A 161 -12.83 -15.55 30.64
C ASP A 161 -13.25 -14.11 30.40
N LEU A 162 -14.49 -13.92 29.97
CA LEU A 162 -15.12 -12.63 29.75
C LEU A 162 -16.64 -12.79 29.81
N ASP A 163 -17.31 -11.96 30.58
CA ASP A 163 -18.77 -11.88 30.57
C ASP A 163 -19.30 -11.33 29.27
N LEU A 164 -19.64 -12.22 28.34
CA LEU A 164 -20.17 -11.88 27.03
C LEU A 164 -21.58 -11.31 27.09
N GLU A 165 -22.39 -11.69 28.06
CA GLU A 165 -23.76 -11.19 28.19
C GLU A 165 -23.73 -9.72 28.62
N MET A 166 -22.91 -9.41 29.60
CA MET A 166 -22.69 -8.02 30.00
C MET A 166 -22.11 -7.18 28.86
N LEU A 167 -21.20 -7.76 28.07
CA LEU A 167 -20.63 -7.08 26.90
C LEU A 167 -21.68 -6.79 25.82
N LYS A 168 -22.58 -7.73 25.53
CA LYS A 168 -23.68 -7.56 24.57
C LYS A 168 -24.68 -6.48 25.00
N CYS A 169 -24.86 -6.30 26.32
CA CYS A 169 -25.74 -5.26 26.87
C CYS A 169 -25.14 -3.85 26.86
N ARG A 170 -23.90 -3.69 26.42
CA ARG A 170 -23.28 -2.34 26.35
C ARG A 170 -23.97 -1.44 25.31
N PRO A 171 -24.05 -0.13 25.54
CA PRO A 171 -24.71 0.79 24.65
C PRO A 171 -24.21 0.68 23.21
N GLY A 172 -25.14 0.56 22.25
CA GLY A 172 -24.86 0.53 20.84
C GLY A 172 -24.21 -0.74 20.30
N VAL A 173 -23.91 -1.75 21.13
CA VAL A 173 -23.39 -3.04 20.68
C VAL A 173 -24.47 -3.79 19.91
N ILE A 174 -24.15 -4.21 18.70
CA ILE A 174 -25.03 -4.97 17.80
C ILE A 174 -24.67 -6.46 17.87
N LYS A 175 -23.37 -6.79 17.87
CA LYS A 175 -22.91 -8.18 17.86
C LYS A 175 -21.54 -8.29 18.54
N VAL A 176 -21.33 -9.41 19.22
CA VAL A 176 -20.04 -9.82 19.75
C VAL A 176 -19.64 -11.12 19.08
N VAL A 177 -18.43 -11.19 18.55
CA VAL A 177 -17.83 -12.38 17.94
C VAL A 177 -16.67 -12.83 18.83
N LYS A 178 -16.69 -14.10 19.26
CA LYS A 178 -15.60 -14.71 20.02
C LYS A 178 -15.08 -15.93 19.27
N ASN A 179 -13.76 -16.00 19.11
CA ASN A 179 -13.09 -17.18 18.56
C ASN A 179 -11.76 -17.38 19.32
N GLY A 180 -11.75 -18.37 20.22
CA GLY A 180 -10.64 -18.53 21.16
C GLY A 180 -10.43 -17.28 22.03
N SER A 181 -9.23 -16.69 21.97
CA SER A 181 -8.90 -15.44 22.65
C SER A 181 -9.30 -14.19 21.86
N PHE A 182 -9.66 -14.32 20.60
CA PHE A 182 -10.14 -13.19 19.82
C PHE A 182 -11.56 -12.81 20.23
N VAL A 183 -11.77 -11.53 20.47
CA VAL A 183 -13.10 -10.94 20.66
C VAL A 183 -13.20 -9.72 19.75
N GLY A 184 -14.21 -9.72 18.88
CA GLY A 184 -14.58 -8.62 18.02
C GLY A 184 -15.93 -8.06 18.40
N ILE A 185 -16.07 -6.74 18.39
CA ILE A 185 -17.31 -6.05 18.73
C ILE A 185 -17.79 -5.30 17.51
N ILE A 186 -19.07 -5.46 17.18
CA ILE A 186 -19.76 -4.68 16.14
C ILE A 186 -20.76 -3.78 16.86
N ALA A 187 -20.71 -2.48 16.55
CA ALA A 187 -21.59 -1.49 17.16
C ALA A 187 -22.10 -0.47 16.14
N SER A 188 -23.12 0.29 16.52
CA SER A 188 -23.77 1.31 15.68
C SER A 188 -22.89 2.52 15.39
N THR A 189 -21.90 2.79 16.25
CA THR A 189 -20.94 3.89 16.09
C THR A 189 -19.53 3.46 16.48
N PHE A 190 -18.52 4.13 15.93
CA PHE A 190 -17.13 3.92 16.32
C PHE A 190 -16.91 4.11 17.84
N TYR A 191 -17.55 5.12 18.42
CA TYR A 191 -17.49 5.41 19.86
C TYR A 191 -17.99 4.22 20.69
N HIS A 192 -19.14 3.65 20.36
CA HIS A 192 -19.69 2.48 21.06
C HIS A 192 -18.80 1.26 20.90
N ALA A 193 -18.30 0.98 19.69
CA ALA A 193 -17.40 -0.16 19.46
C ALA A 193 -16.13 -0.05 20.31
N LYS A 194 -15.48 1.13 20.29
CA LYS A 194 -14.25 1.40 21.04
C LYS A 194 -14.46 1.30 22.56
N ASN A 195 -15.53 1.88 23.07
CA ASN A 195 -15.83 1.82 24.52
C ASN A 195 -16.15 0.41 24.98
N ALA A 196 -16.90 -0.36 24.20
CA ALA A 196 -17.17 -1.75 24.52
C ALA A 196 -15.89 -2.60 24.47
N ALA A 197 -15.00 -2.37 23.50
CA ALA A 197 -13.70 -3.05 23.44
C ALA A 197 -12.80 -2.70 24.63
N SER A 198 -12.74 -1.42 25.01
CA SER A 198 -12.02 -0.99 26.22
C SER A 198 -12.58 -1.65 27.49
N TRP A 199 -13.91 -1.70 27.62
CA TRP A 199 -14.54 -2.37 28.73
C TRP A 199 -14.17 -3.86 28.79
N ALA A 200 -14.26 -4.56 27.64
CA ALA A 200 -13.92 -5.98 27.56
C ALA A 200 -12.45 -6.25 27.90
N ARG A 201 -11.53 -5.39 27.46
CA ARG A 201 -10.12 -5.46 27.83
C ARG A 201 -9.90 -5.35 29.32
N ASN A 202 -10.59 -4.43 30.00
CA ASN A 202 -10.38 -4.13 31.42
C ASN A 202 -11.11 -5.10 32.36
N ASN A 203 -12.19 -5.73 31.90
CA ASN A 203 -13.01 -6.65 32.71
C ASN A 203 -12.81 -8.12 32.32
N GLY A 204 -12.10 -8.40 31.24
CA GLY A 204 -11.72 -9.76 30.87
C GLY A 204 -10.64 -10.32 31.81
N LYS A 205 -10.71 -11.63 32.08
CA LYS A 205 -9.67 -12.35 32.80
C LYS A 205 -8.61 -12.78 31.77
N TRP A 206 -7.43 -12.25 31.95
CA TRP A 206 -6.30 -12.50 31.04
C TRP A 206 -5.20 -13.26 31.79
N GLU A 207 -4.57 -14.19 31.10
CA GLU A 207 -3.37 -14.89 31.56
C GLU A 207 -2.22 -14.60 30.62
N SER A 208 -1.03 -14.36 31.18
CA SER A 208 0.21 -14.24 30.45
C SER A 208 1.28 -15.09 31.08
N ASN A 209 1.90 -15.95 30.29
CA ASN A 209 3.03 -16.75 30.72
C ASN A 209 4.36 -15.96 30.63
N ILE A 210 4.33 -14.79 30.03
CA ILE A 210 5.51 -13.95 29.83
C ILE A 210 5.20 -12.58 30.41
N LYS A 211 6.05 -12.11 31.30
CA LYS A 211 6.01 -10.73 31.78
C LYS A 211 6.63 -9.83 30.73
N ASP A 212 5.97 -8.70 30.44
CA ASP A 212 6.56 -7.71 29.57
C ASP A 212 7.93 -7.30 30.10
N PRO A 213 8.95 -7.29 29.24
CA PRO A 213 10.30 -7.00 29.68
C PRO A 213 10.44 -5.55 30.10
N VAL A 214 10.55 -5.30 31.39
CA VAL A 214 10.80 -3.96 31.94
C VAL A 214 12.19 -3.46 31.56
N ASN A 215 13.14 -4.37 31.33
CA ASN A 215 14.49 -4.05 30.93
C ASN A 215 14.94 -4.94 29.75
N HIS A 216 14.45 -4.63 28.55
CA HIS A 216 14.74 -5.37 27.33
C HIS A 216 16.25 -5.45 27.00
N LEU A 217 17.04 -4.44 27.35
CA LEU A 217 18.49 -4.43 27.10
C LEU A 217 19.22 -5.48 27.97
N LYS A 218 18.80 -5.65 29.21
CA LYS A 218 19.33 -6.68 30.09
C LYS A 218 18.96 -8.09 29.59
N ILE A 219 17.73 -8.24 29.10
CA ILE A 219 17.27 -9.50 28.51
C ILE A 219 18.05 -9.83 27.25
N LEU A 220 18.19 -8.87 26.32
CA LEU A 220 18.94 -9.06 25.06
C LEU A 220 20.40 -9.45 25.34
N LYS A 221 21.05 -8.83 26.32
CA LYS A 221 22.44 -9.17 26.71
C LYS A 221 22.58 -10.57 27.27
N ASN A 222 21.54 -11.11 27.89
CA ASN A 222 21.55 -12.42 28.54
C ASN A 222 20.90 -13.53 27.70
N LEU A 223 20.46 -13.22 26.46
CA LEU A 223 19.96 -14.25 25.56
C LEU A 223 21.11 -15.19 25.16
N ASP A 224 20.86 -16.49 25.32
CA ASP A 224 21.76 -17.52 24.77
C ASP A 224 21.58 -17.53 23.24
N THR A 225 22.46 -16.84 22.54
CA THR A 225 22.43 -16.69 21.08
C THR A 225 23.61 -17.41 20.48
N LYS A 226 23.37 -18.14 19.39
CA LYS A 226 24.45 -18.67 18.55
C LYS A 226 24.82 -17.58 17.53
N PRO A 227 26.04 -17.04 17.60
CA PRO A 227 26.47 -16.06 16.61
C PRO A 227 26.55 -16.71 15.23
N GLU A 228 26.01 -16.02 14.21
CA GLU A 228 26.16 -16.38 12.81
C GLU A 228 27.20 -15.48 12.17
N THR A 229 28.24 -16.06 11.59
CA THR A 229 29.26 -15.29 10.87
C THR A 229 28.72 -14.95 9.48
N VAL A 230 28.34 -13.69 9.27
CA VAL A 230 27.81 -13.21 7.98
C VAL A 230 28.95 -12.88 7.01
N ILE A 231 30.04 -12.30 7.51
CA ILE A 231 31.24 -11.95 6.74
C ILE A 231 32.47 -12.21 7.61
N GLU A 232 33.45 -12.89 7.06
CA GLU A 232 34.75 -13.08 7.68
C GLU A 232 35.85 -12.51 6.77
N SER A 233 36.63 -11.57 7.28
CA SER A 233 37.84 -11.07 6.61
C SER A 233 39.07 -11.69 7.26
N ARG A 234 39.91 -12.33 6.45
CA ARG A 234 41.10 -13.01 6.92
C ARG A 234 42.34 -12.08 7.05
N ASP A 235 42.27 -10.89 6.46
CA ASP A 235 43.42 -9.99 6.31
C ASP A 235 43.46 -8.84 7.31
N VAL A 236 42.69 -8.92 8.40
CA VAL A 236 42.73 -7.87 9.43
C VAL A 236 43.94 -8.07 10.36
N ASN A 237 44.96 -7.28 10.19
CA ASN A 237 46.07 -7.22 11.16
C ASN A 237 45.58 -6.55 12.46
N LYS A 238 45.18 -7.37 13.44
CA LYS A 238 44.66 -6.90 14.74
C LYS A 238 45.68 -6.13 15.57
N ASN A 239 46.93 -6.15 15.19
CA ASN A 239 48.02 -5.51 15.94
C ASN A 239 48.41 -4.13 15.40
N SER A 240 47.72 -3.61 14.39
CA SER A 240 48.00 -2.29 13.84
C SER A 240 46.82 -1.34 14.12
N GLY A 241 47.12 -0.17 14.68
CA GLY A 241 46.18 0.91 14.93
C GLY A 241 45.71 1.03 16.37
N THR A 242 44.89 2.03 16.60
CA THR A 242 44.21 2.29 17.88
C THR A 242 42.80 1.70 17.85
N TRP A 243 42.46 0.89 18.84
CA TRP A 243 41.17 0.24 18.94
C TRP A 243 40.23 1.06 19.81
N PHE A 244 38.99 1.24 19.31
CA PHE A 244 37.91 1.85 20.06
C PHE A 244 36.76 0.82 20.16
N GLU A 245 36.20 0.66 21.35
CA GLU A 245 35.02 -0.12 21.59
C GLU A 245 33.89 0.81 22.01
N ILE A 246 32.76 0.72 21.32
CA ILE A 246 31.55 1.49 21.62
C ILE A 246 30.39 0.54 21.76
N ILE A 247 29.68 0.63 22.88
CA ILE A 247 28.41 -0.05 23.09
C ILE A 247 27.28 0.95 22.88
N ALA A 248 26.46 0.72 21.86
CA ALA A 248 25.30 1.55 21.59
C ALA A 248 24.02 0.73 21.81
N SER A 249 22.99 1.37 22.32
CA SER A 249 21.68 0.78 22.50
C SER A 249 20.58 1.75 22.12
N ARG A 250 19.43 1.25 21.71
CA ARG A 250 18.23 2.03 21.45
C ARG A 250 17.00 1.31 22.00
N PRO A 251 15.95 2.03 22.42
CA PRO A 251 14.69 1.42 22.82
C PRO A 251 13.96 0.83 21.62
N PHE A 252 12.89 0.09 21.89
CA PHE A 252 11.93 -0.28 20.85
C PHE A 252 11.38 0.95 20.14
N ILE A 253 11.20 0.82 18.83
CA ILE A 253 10.70 1.89 17.98
C ILE A 253 9.26 1.54 17.61
N TYR A 254 8.39 2.54 17.67
CA TYR A 254 7.02 2.46 17.20
C TYR A 254 6.82 3.38 16.00
N HIS A 255 6.11 2.94 14.97
CA HIS A 255 5.88 3.73 13.76
C HIS A 255 4.98 4.94 14.00
N ALA A 256 4.09 4.85 14.99
CA ALA A 256 3.24 5.94 15.46
C ALA A 256 2.41 6.61 14.37
N SER A 257 1.75 5.81 13.53
CA SER A 257 0.75 6.33 12.60
C SER A 257 -0.33 7.11 13.38
N ILE A 258 -0.72 8.28 12.88
CA ILE A 258 -1.66 9.18 13.58
C ILE A 258 -3.04 8.52 13.73
N GLY A 259 -3.55 7.89 12.66
CA GLY A 259 -4.80 7.14 12.70
C GLY A 259 -4.57 5.66 12.97
N PRO A 260 -5.55 4.96 13.50
CA PRO A 260 -5.48 3.52 13.69
C PRO A 260 -5.43 2.78 12.36
N ALA A 261 -4.87 1.58 12.35
CA ALA A 261 -5.06 0.66 11.25
C ALA A 261 -6.56 0.39 11.06
N THR A 262 -7.02 0.44 9.82
CA THR A 262 -8.45 0.45 9.50
C THR A 262 -8.72 -0.23 8.17
N ALA A 263 -9.80 -1.01 8.14
CA ALA A 263 -10.36 -1.55 6.91
C ALA A 263 -11.88 -1.38 6.90
N ILE A 264 -12.46 -1.31 5.71
CA ILE A 264 -13.91 -1.31 5.50
C ILE A 264 -14.23 -2.47 4.58
N ALA A 265 -15.10 -3.38 5.02
CA ALA A 265 -15.58 -4.48 4.23
C ALA A 265 -17.03 -4.25 3.79
N LYS A 266 -17.30 -4.38 2.49
CA LYS A 266 -18.62 -4.36 1.91
C LYS A 266 -18.92 -5.75 1.34
N ALA A 267 -19.86 -6.48 1.95
CA ALA A 267 -20.31 -7.77 1.47
C ALA A 267 -21.51 -7.59 0.55
N GLU A 268 -21.41 -8.14 -0.64
CA GLU A 268 -22.49 -8.30 -1.61
C GLU A 268 -22.73 -9.80 -1.83
N LYS A 269 -23.80 -10.17 -2.53
CA LYS A 269 -24.23 -11.58 -2.64
C LYS A 269 -23.09 -12.55 -2.97
N ASP A 270 -22.23 -12.21 -3.92
CA ASP A 270 -21.17 -13.10 -4.42
C ASP A 270 -19.76 -12.47 -4.34
N LYS A 271 -19.62 -11.29 -3.77
CA LYS A 271 -18.37 -10.55 -3.73
C LYS A 271 -18.18 -9.80 -2.40
N ILE A 272 -16.97 -9.81 -1.89
CA ILE A 272 -16.55 -9.00 -0.75
C ILE A 272 -15.56 -7.97 -1.27
N THR A 273 -15.88 -6.69 -1.10
CA THR A 273 -14.94 -5.59 -1.41
C THR A 273 -14.38 -5.05 -0.11
N ILE A 274 -13.06 -4.97 -0.03
CA ILE A 274 -12.33 -4.51 1.14
C ILE A 274 -11.52 -3.28 0.76
N PHE A 275 -11.76 -2.17 1.43
CA PHE A 275 -10.95 -0.97 1.36
C PHE A 275 -9.97 -0.98 2.53
N THR A 276 -8.70 -0.79 2.26
CA THR A 276 -7.64 -0.81 3.27
C THR A 276 -6.43 -0.02 2.82
N HIS A 277 -5.53 0.28 3.74
CA HIS A 277 -4.27 0.95 3.45
C HIS A 277 -3.08 -0.03 3.42
N SER A 278 -3.34 -1.31 3.15
CA SER A 278 -2.31 -2.35 3.09
C SER A 278 -1.23 -2.06 2.04
N GLN A 279 0.01 -2.37 2.37
CA GLN A 279 1.13 -2.35 1.44
C GLN A 279 1.12 -3.53 0.45
N GLY A 280 0.31 -4.57 0.71
CA GLY A 280 0.24 -5.80 -0.07
C GLY A 280 -1.17 -6.30 -0.28
N VAL A 281 -1.96 -5.63 -1.14
CA VAL A 281 -3.38 -5.97 -1.36
C VAL A 281 -3.61 -7.39 -1.88
N PHE A 282 -2.67 -7.95 -2.64
CA PHE A 282 -2.80 -9.31 -3.17
C PHE A 282 -2.52 -10.36 -2.10
N GLN A 283 -1.48 -10.17 -1.29
CA GLN A 283 -1.16 -11.05 -0.16
C GLN A 283 -2.29 -11.03 0.87
N LEU A 284 -2.84 -9.84 1.13
CA LEU A 284 -3.97 -9.66 2.02
C LEU A 284 -5.22 -10.38 1.49
N ARG A 285 -5.52 -10.29 0.18
CA ARG A 285 -6.61 -11.04 -0.46
C ARG A 285 -6.48 -12.53 -0.20
N GLN A 286 -5.29 -13.09 -0.38
CA GLN A 286 -5.02 -14.51 -0.14
C GLN A 286 -5.23 -14.90 1.33
N ALA A 287 -4.75 -14.08 2.25
CA ALA A 287 -4.93 -14.32 3.69
C ALA A 287 -6.41 -14.30 4.09
N ILE A 288 -7.18 -13.33 3.59
CA ILE A 288 -8.62 -13.22 3.86
C ILE A 288 -9.40 -14.39 3.24
N ALA A 289 -9.07 -14.76 2.00
CA ALA A 289 -9.68 -15.92 1.34
C ALA A 289 -9.51 -17.19 2.16
N LYS A 290 -8.32 -17.40 2.71
CA LYS A 290 -8.01 -18.54 3.58
C LYS A 290 -8.81 -18.47 4.89
N VAL A 291 -8.87 -17.31 5.55
CA VAL A 291 -9.61 -17.13 6.82
C VAL A 291 -11.11 -17.34 6.63
N LEU A 292 -11.66 -16.83 5.53
CA LEU A 292 -13.09 -16.96 5.22
C LEU A 292 -13.45 -18.27 4.51
N ASN A 293 -12.46 -19.11 4.22
CA ASN A 293 -12.64 -20.36 3.45
C ASN A 293 -13.42 -20.13 2.15
N THR A 294 -13.00 -19.15 1.36
CA THR A 294 -13.66 -18.76 0.10
C THR A 294 -12.64 -18.59 -1.02
N ALA A 295 -13.10 -18.53 -2.27
CA ALA A 295 -12.23 -18.32 -3.42
C ALA A 295 -11.73 -16.86 -3.49
N GLU A 296 -10.46 -16.66 -3.90
CA GLU A 296 -9.84 -15.34 -4.00
C GLU A 296 -10.61 -14.40 -4.96
N GLU A 297 -11.21 -14.95 -6.01
CA GLU A 297 -11.95 -14.21 -7.03
C GLU A 297 -13.20 -13.52 -6.47
N LYS A 298 -13.71 -14.01 -5.35
CA LYS A 298 -14.83 -13.40 -4.64
C LYS A 298 -14.41 -12.21 -3.77
N ILE A 299 -13.11 -11.98 -3.62
CA ILE A 299 -12.56 -10.92 -2.77
C ILE A 299 -11.85 -9.89 -3.64
N CYS A 300 -12.28 -8.65 -3.51
CA CYS A 300 -11.63 -7.49 -4.11
C CYS A 300 -11.03 -6.63 -3.01
N VAL A 301 -9.72 -6.44 -3.01
CA VAL A 301 -9.03 -5.54 -2.09
C VAL A 301 -8.58 -4.30 -2.84
N ILE A 302 -8.95 -3.14 -2.33
CA ILE A 302 -8.69 -1.82 -2.92
C ILE A 302 -7.91 -0.98 -1.92
N HIS A 303 -6.72 -0.56 -2.33
CA HIS A 303 -5.94 0.37 -1.53
C HIS A 303 -6.61 1.76 -1.45
N LYS A 304 -6.65 2.32 -0.25
CA LYS A 304 -7.07 3.70 0.00
C LYS A 304 -6.03 4.42 0.85
N PRO A 305 -5.82 5.71 0.63
CA PRO A 305 -4.94 6.52 1.49
C PRO A 305 -5.37 6.47 2.96
N SER A 306 -4.39 6.52 3.86
CA SER A 306 -4.61 6.62 5.30
C SER A 306 -3.66 7.64 5.91
N SER A 307 -3.69 7.76 7.23
CA SER A 307 -2.89 8.71 8.02
C SER A 307 -1.39 8.42 8.08
N GLY A 308 -0.88 7.51 7.27
CA GLY A 308 0.52 7.14 7.15
C GLY A 308 0.75 5.66 7.37
N CYS A 309 1.79 5.14 6.70
CA CYS A 309 2.16 3.74 6.73
C CYS A 309 3.51 3.52 7.41
N TYR A 310 4.53 4.28 6.99
CA TYR A 310 5.91 4.22 7.52
C TYR A 310 6.53 2.81 7.48
N GLY A 311 6.10 1.95 6.57
CA GLY A 311 6.55 0.55 6.45
C GLY A 311 5.81 -0.45 7.36
N HIS A 312 4.73 -0.05 8.01
CA HIS A 312 4.04 -0.80 9.05
C HIS A 312 2.90 -1.68 8.51
N ASN A 313 2.22 -1.24 7.45
CA ASN A 313 0.97 -1.85 6.98
C ASN A 313 1.16 -3.15 6.16
N GLY A 314 2.34 -3.75 6.19
CA GLY A 314 2.59 -5.07 5.62
C GLY A 314 2.62 -6.19 6.67
N ALA A 315 2.78 -5.81 7.95
CA ALA A 315 2.88 -6.74 9.08
C ALA A 315 1.68 -6.64 10.04
N ASP A 316 1.12 -5.45 10.18
CA ASP A 316 0.06 -5.13 11.14
C ASP A 316 -1.24 -4.69 10.46
N ASP A 317 -1.44 -5.16 9.23
CA ASP A 317 -2.67 -4.91 8.49
C ASP A 317 -3.87 -5.49 9.24
N VAL A 318 -4.89 -4.67 9.38
CA VAL A 318 -6.18 -5.04 9.94
C VAL A 318 -7.21 -4.91 8.83
N ALA A 319 -7.59 -6.00 8.25
CA ALA A 319 -8.64 -6.02 7.25
C ALA A 319 -9.67 -7.12 7.50
#